data_42a3fd4e12c5443ab85f389caecde9e6
#
_entry.id   42a3fd4e12c5443ab85f389caecde9e6
#
_cell.length_a   1.000
_cell.length_b   1.000
_cell.length_c   1.000
_cell.angle_alpha   90.00
_cell.angle_beta   90.00
_cell.angle_gamma   90.00
#
_symmetry.space_group_name_H-M   'P 1'
#
loop_
_entity.id
_entity.type
_entity.pdbx_description
1 polymer ?
#
loop_
_entity_poly.entity_id
_entity_poly.type
_entity_poly.pdbx_seq_one_letter_code
_entity_poly.pdbx_strand_id
1 'polypeptide(L)'
;MVMDIFYCVQEFLKGINVNTDEIPPERKDIKLIPKAITNVETTLMYLTDLFIFALTMRDRASNDRYGTLIRDAKDYIAQNYSNSDFSLNMIATHIGVSPSYFSSIFKQETGQSFVEYLTKSRIDKACGLLKCTTLRTAEIGERVGYNDPHYFSSTFKKITGQS
;
A
#
# COMPACT_ATOMS: atom_id res chain seq x y z
N MET A 1 12.77 19.77 30.30
CA MET A 1 13.47 19.11 29.19
C MET A 1 12.98 17.68 28.94
N VAL A 2 13.16 16.66 29.85
CA VAL A 2 12.66 15.28 29.60
C VAL A 2 11.14 15.23 29.46
N MET A 3 10.41 15.94 30.30
CA MET A 3 8.96 16.06 30.25
C MET A 3 8.47 16.66 28.94
N ASP A 4 9.15 17.69 28.45
CA ASP A 4 8.78 18.34 27.17
C ASP A 4 8.96 17.39 25.99
N ILE A 5 10.06 16.59 25.98
CA ILE A 5 10.29 15.56 24.99
C ILE A 5 9.20 14.48 25.06
N PHE A 6 8.84 14.05 26.26
CA PHE A 6 7.76 13.08 26.45
C PHE A 6 6.45 13.59 25.85
N TYR A 7 6.04 14.84 26.15
CA TYR A 7 4.84 15.44 25.58
C TYR A 7 4.92 15.57 24.05
N CYS A 8 6.07 15.98 23.50
CA CYS A 8 6.25 16.01 22.05
C CYS A 8 6.07 14.64 21.40
N VAL A 9 6.58 13.58 22.01
CA VAL A 9 6.38 12.21 21.51
C VAL A 9 4.92 11.78 21.61
N GLN A 10 4.22 12.11 22.71
CA GLN A 10 2.79 11.80 22.83
C GLN A 10 1.94 12.50 21.75
N GLU A 11 2.20 13.79 21.51
CA GLU A 11 1.51 14.54 20.44
C GLU A 11 1.84 13.98 19.04
N PHE A 12 3.09 13.58 18.80
CA PHE A 12 3.49 12.92 17.57
C PHE A 12 2.71 11.60 17.36
N LEU A 13 2.63 10.74 18.39
CA LEU A 13 1.90 9.46 18.32
C LEU A 13 0.40 9.66 18.06
N LYS A 14 -0.21 10.68 18.67
CA LYS A 14 -1.59 11.08 18.36
C LYS A 14 -1.74 11.54 16.91
N GLY A 15 -0.80 12.34 16.40
CA GLY A 15 -0.80 12.86 15.03
C GLY A 15 -0.74 11.78 13.95
N ILE A 16 -0.14 10.64 14.26
CA ILE A 16 -0.09 9.46 13.36
C ILE A 16 -1.19 8.43 13.65
N ASN A 17 -2.19 8.77 14.46
CA ASN A 17 -3.34 7.93 14.82
C ASN A 17 -2.98 6.58 15.44
N VAL A 18 -1.90 6.49 16.22
CA VAL A 18 -1.58 5.29 16.98
C VAL A 18 -2.64 5.07 18.06
N ASN A 19 -3.18 3.84 18.11
CA ASN A 19 -4.13 3.48 19.15
C ASN A 19 -3.46 3.57 20.52
N THR A 20 -4.06 4.34 21.43
CA THR A 20 -3.54 4.54 22.80
C THR A 20 -3.43 3.24 23.59
N ASP A 21 -4.18 2.19 23.24
CA ASP A 21 -4.13 0.89 23.89
C ASP A 21 -2.87 0.08 23.52
N GLU A 22 -2.23 0.43 22.41
CA GLU A 22 -0.96 -0.16 21.96
C GLU A 22 0.27 0.45 22.64
N ILE A 23 0.08 1.58 23.36
CA ILE A 23 1.17 2.26 24.07
C ILE A 23 1.32 1.65 25.45
N PRO A 24 2.48 1.04 25.78
CA PRO A 24 2.74 0.49 27.10
C PRO A 24 2.55 1.53 28.22
N PRO A 25 2.04 1.15 29.40
CA PRO A 25 1.83 2.07 30.51
C PRO A 25 3.06 2.89 30.89
N GLU A 26 4.25 2.29 30.82
CA GLU A 26 5.55 2.94 31.12
C GLU A 26 5.86 4.08 30.16
N ARG A 27 5.27 4.08 28.96
CA ARG A 27 5.47 5.09 27.91
C ARG A 27 4.25 6.01 27.73
N LYS A 28 3.20 5.78 28.53
CA LYS A 28 1.94 6.56 28.50
C LYS A 28 1.78 7.41 29.75
N ASP A 29 2.23 6.91 30.91
CA ASP A 29 2.03 7.57 32.20
C ASP A 29 3.28 8.38 32.61
N ILE A 30 3.15 9.70 32.57
CA ILE A 30 4.19 10.65 32.99
C ILE A 30 4.66 10.43 34.43
N LYS A 31 3.81 9.87 35.30
CA LYS A 31 4.15 9.61 36.71
C LYS A 31 5.21 8.51 36.89
N LEU A 32 5.42 7.69 35.86
CA LEU A 32 6.41 6.62 35.91
C LEU A 32 7.81 7.12 35.49
N ILE A 33 7.92 8.27 34.82
CA ILE A 33 9.19 8.85 34.33
C ILE A 33 10.20 9.07 35.48
N PRO A 34 9.84 9.70 36.63
CA PRO A 34 10.80 9.93 37.73
C PRO A 34 11.38 8.66 38.32
N LYS A 35 10.70 7.51 38.16
CA LYS A 35 11.19 6.21 38.60
C LYS A 35 12.16 5.57 37.62
N ALA A 36 12.05 5.93 36.35
CA ALA A 36 12.90 5.40 35.28
C ALA A 36 14.21 6.19 35.11
N ILE A 37 14.21 7.48 35.48
CA ILE A 37 15.35 8.38 35.30
C ILE A 37 15.95 8.81 36.67
N THR A 38 17.07 8.21 37.01
CA THR A 38 17.77 8.50 38.27
C THR A 38 19.10 9.18 38.07
N ASN A 39 19.70 9.08 36.90
CA ASN A 39 20.99 9.68 36.54
C ASN A 39 21.03 9.97 35.02
N VAL A 40 22.12 10.50 34.51
CA VAL A 40 22.29 10.84 33.08
C VAL A 40 22.20 9.63 32.19
N GLU A 41 22.77 8.50 32.59
CA GLU A 41 22.77 7.26 31.81
C GLU A 41 21.36 6.69 31.65
N THR A 42 20.62 6.56 32.75
CA THR A 42 19.21 6.10 32.69
C THR A 42 18.32 7.07 31.96
N THR A 43 18.60 8.37 31.99
CA THR A 43 17.90 9.39 31.23
C THR A 43 18.10 9.18 29.72
N LEU A 44 19.36 8.97 29.29
CA LEU A 44 19.68 8.72 27.88
C LEU A 44 19.05 7.41 27.40
N MET A 45 19.11 6.35 28.19
CA MET A 45 18.46 5.08 27.87
C MET A 45 16.94 5.27 27.69
N TYR A 46 16.28 5.94 28.63
CA TYR A 46 14.84 6.20 28.56
C TYR A 46 14.46 6.99 27.30
N LEU A 47 15.18 8.07 26.99
CA LEU A 47 14.92 8.90 25.81
C LEU A 47 15.17 8.11 24.52
N THR A 48 16.26 7.34 24.46
CA THR A 48 16.55 6.48 23.30
C THR A 48 15.44 5.49 23.06
N ASP A 49 14.99 4.78 24.09
CA ASP A 49 13.88 3.82 24.01
C ASP A 49 12.56 4.47 23.61
N LEU A 50 12.30 5.68 24.11
CA LEU A 50 11.10 6.44 23.77
C LEU A 50 11.10 6.83 22.28
N PHE A 51 12.23 7.29 21.75
CA PHE A 51 12.36 7.63 20.33
C PHE A 51 12.28 6.40 19.43
N ILE A 52 12.98 5.30 19.78
CA ILE A 52 12.89 4.04 19.02
C ILE A 52 11.44 3.56 18.96
N PHE A 53 10.73 3.62 20.08
CA PHE A 53 9.33 3.27 20.13
C PHE A 53 8.48 4.14 19.21
N ALA A 54 8.63 5.48 19.27
CA ALA A 54 7.89 6.41 18.42
C ALA A 54 8.13 6.17 16.93
N LEU A 55 9.38 5.93 16.54
CA LEU A 55 9.73 5.60 15.15
C LEU A 55 9.13 4.26 14.70
N THR A 56 9.16 3.24 15.57
CA THR A 56 8.55 1.93 15.28
C THR A 56 7.03 2.06 15.08
N MET A 57 6.35 2.86 15.90
CA MET A 57 4.92 3.09 15.76
C MET A 57 4.58 3.85 14.48
N ARG A 58 5.40 4.85 14.11
CA ARG A 58 5.28 5.56 12.82
C ARG A 58 5.37 4.58 11.64
N ASP A 59 6.37 3.71 11.66
CA ASP A 59 6.61 2.77 10.57
C ASP A 59 5.47 1.74 10.45
N ARG A 60 4.92 1.26 11.59
CA ARG A 60 3.73 0.41 11.62
C ARG A 60 2.50 1.12 11.05
N ALA A 61 2.19 2.32 11.54
CA ALA A 61 1.05 3.10 11.06
C ALA A 61 1.16 3.42 9.56
N SER A 62 2.38 3.65 9.06
CA SER A 62 2.67 3.84 7.64
C SER A 62 2.41 2.56 6.84
N ASN A 63 2.92 1.42 7.30
CA ASN A 63 2.73 0.11 6.64
C ASN A 63 1.25 -0.30 6.60
N ASP A 64 0.50 -0.12 7.67
CA ASP A 64 -0.94 -0.42 7.72
C ASP A 64 -1.72 0.45 6.73
N ARG A 65 -1.37 1.73 6.64
CA ARG A 65 -1.97 2.66 5.68
C ARG A 65 -1.65 2.26 4.24
N TYR A 66 -0.40 1.91 3.94
CA TYR A 66 0.00 1.46 2.60
C TYR A 66 -0.64 0.13 2.25
N GLY A 67 -0.67 -0.82 3.18
CA GLY A 67 -1.33 -2.10 3.00
C GLY A 67 -2.81 -1.97 2.64
N THR A 68 -3.54 -1.09 3.34
CA THR A 68 -4.95 -0.80 3.06
C THR A 68 -5.11 -0.14 1.68
N LEU A 69 -4.31 0.90 1.38
CA LEU A 69 -4.34 1.59 0.10
C LEU A 69 -4.07 0.63 -1.08
N ILE A 70 -3.09 -0.25 -0.96
CA ILE A 70 -2.75 -1.23 -1.99
C ILE A 70 -3.83 -2.30 -2.14
N ARG A 71 -4.45 -2.73 -1.05
CA ARG A 71 -5.59 -3.67 -1.11
C ARG A 71 -6.76 -3.04 -1.86
N ASP A 72 -7.15 -1.84 -1.49
CA ASP A 72 -8.24 -1.10 -2.14
C ASP A 72 -7.94 -0.86 -3.64
N ALA A 73 -6.66 -0.57 -3.97
CA ALA A 73 -6.20 -0.46 -5.34
C ALA A 73 -6.37 -1.76 -6.13
N LYS A 74 -5.96 -2.90 -5.56
CA LYS A 74 -6.10 -4.21 -6.21
C LYS A 74 -7.56 -4.59 -6.42
N ASP A 75 -8.42 -4.30 -5.45
CA ASP A 75 -9.85 -4.55 -5.56
C ASP A 75 -10.50 -3.68 -6.65
N TYR A 76 -10.11 -2.42 -6.73
CA TYR A 76 -10.58 -1.51 -7.78
C TYR A 76 -10.10 -1.92 -9.18
N ILE A 77 -8.84 -2.38 -9.31
CA ILE A 77 -8.33 -2.96 -10.56
C ILE A 77 -9.14 -4.21 -10.94
N ALA A 78 -9.41 -5.09 -9.99
CA ALA A 78 -10.17 -6.32 -10.23
C ALA A 78 -11.62 -6.06 -10.68
N GLN A 79 -12.20 -4.92 -10.32
CA GLN A 79 -13.54 -4.51 -10.75
C GLN A 79 -13.54 -3.77 -12.09
N ASN A 80 -12.43 -3.13 -12.47
CA ASN A 80 -12.36 -2.21 -13.61
C ASN A 80 -11.40 -2.65 -14.72
N TYR A 81 -10.75 -3.80 -14.63
CA TYR A 81 -9.76 -4.27 -15.60
C TYR A 81 -10.32 -4.36 -17.03
N SER A 82 -11.61 -4.63 -17.19
CA SER A 82 -12.29 -4.75 -18.50
C SER A 82 -12.56 -3.41 -19.17
N ASN A 83 -12.47 -2.30 -18.47
CA ASN A 83 -12.57 -0.97 -19.05
C ASN A 83 -11.28 -0.64 -19.81
N SER A 84 -11.38 -0.45 -21.14
CA SER A 84 -10.24 -0.11 -22.00
C SER A 84 -9.56 1.21 -21.64
N ASP A 85 -10.33 2.17 -21.12
CA ASP A 85 -9.86 3.51 -20.74
C ASP A 85 -9.31 3.57 -19.31
N PHE A 86 -9.32 2.42 -18.60
CA PHE A 86 -8.85 2.38 -17.22
C PHE A 86 -7.37 2.76 -17.11
N SER A 87 -7.12 3.81 -16.34
CA SER A 87 -5.83 4.49 -16.30
C SER A 87 -5.31 4.69 -14.87
N LEU A 88 -4.02 4.99 -14.77
CA LEU A 88 -3.36 5.38 -13.52
C LEU A 88 -4.07 6.56 -12.84
N ASN A 89 -4.54 7.54 -13.63
CA ASN A 89 -5.22 8.71 -13.08
C ASN A 89 -6.57 8.34 -12.45
N MET A 90 -7.32 7.43 -13.06
CA MET A 90 -8.61 6.99 -12.52
C MET A 90 -8.45 6.32 -11.16
N ILE A 91 -7.51 5.39 -11.03
CA ILE A 91 -7.28 4.71 -9.75
C ILE A 91 -6.69 5.65 -8.69
N ALA A 92 -5.79 6.55 -9.05
CA ALA A 92 -5.23 7.54 -8.13
C ALA A 92 -6.31 8.49 -7.60
N THR A 93 -7.24 8.92 -8.46
CA THR A 93 -8.41 9.73 -8.07
C THR A 93 -9.34 8.94 -7.15
N HIS A 94 -9.63 7.67 -7.47
CA HIS A 94 -10.48 6.81 -6.63
C HIS A 94 -9.94 6.65 -5.21
N ILE A 95 -8.62 6.46 -5.07
CA ILE A 95 -7.95 6.27 -3.78
C ILE A 95 -7.69 7.61 -3.07
N GLY A 96 -7.85 8.75 -3.75
CA GLY A 96 -7.65 10.08 -3.18
C GLY A 96 -6.18 10.49 -3.03
N VAL A 97 -5.30 10.05 -3.95
CA VAL A 97 -3.88 10.40 -3.96
C VAL A 97 -3.42 10.93 -5.32
N SER A 98 -2.23 11.55 -5.37
CA SER A 98 -1.67 11.94 -6.67
C SER A 98 -1.20 10.72 -7.48
N PRO A 99 -1.27 10.76 -8.83
CA PRO A 99 -0.82 9.65 -9.68
C PRO A 99 0.65 9.27 -9.46
N SER A 100 1.52 10.25 -9.26
CA SER A 100 2.96 10.01 -9.00
C SER A 100 3.17 9.29 -7.67
N TYR A 101 2.46 9.69 -6.63
CA TYR A 101 2.52 9.05 -5.31
C TYR A 101 1.98 7.62 -5.36
N PHE A 102 0.82 7.41 -5.99
CA PHE A 102 0.26 6.08 -6.19
C PHE A 102 1.22 5.16 -6.94
N SER A 103 1.78 5.63 -8.07
CA SER A 103 2.71 4.85 -8.89
C SER A 103 3.94 4.38 -8.09
N SER A 104 4.51 5.27 -7.27
CA SER A 104 5.67 4.95 -6.42
C SER A 104 5.35 3.90 -5.37
N ILE A 105 4.28 4.11 -4.61
CA ILE A 105 3.86 3.17 -3.55
C ILE A 105 3.43 1.83 -4.13
N PHE A 106 2.63 1.84 -5.20
CA PHE A 106 2.16 0.62 -5.82
C PHE A 106 3.32 -0.26 -6.30
N LYS A 107 4.33 0.35 -6.93
CA LYS A 107 5.55 -0.36 -7.36
C LYS A 107 6.37 -0.86 -6.18
N GLN A 108 6.52 -0.06 -5.13
CA GLN A 108 7.24 -0.44 -3.91
C GLN A 108 6.60 -1.67 -3.24
N GLU A 109 5.27 -1.66 -3.07
CA GLU A 109 4.54 -2.68 -2.33
C GLU A 109 4.25 -3.96 -3.15
N THR A 110 4.10 -3.82 -4.49
CA THR A 110 3.76 -4.96 -5.36
C THR A 110 4.93 -5.50 -6.15
N GLY A 111 6.05 -4.78 -6.22
CA GLY A 111 7.20 -5.06 -7.07
C GLY A 111 6.96 -4.78 -8.56
N GLN A 112 5.77 -4.32 -8.97
CA GLN A 112 5.35 -4.12 -10.35
C GLN A 112 4.74 -2.73 -10.53
N SER A 113 4.89 -2.14 -11.72
CA SER A 113 4.14 -0.94 -12.07
C SER A 113 2.64 -1.25 -12.21
N PHE A 114 1.79 -0.21 -12.08
CA PHE A 114 0.35 -0.35 -12.31
C PHE A 114 0.02 -0.94 -13.68
N VAL A 115 0.71 -0.51 -14.73
CA VAL A 115 0.50 -1.00 -16.10
C VAL A 115 0.85 -2.48 -16.24
N GLU A 116 1.97 -2.92 -15.66
CA GLU A 116 2.36 -4.33 -15.65
C GLU A 116 1.34 -5.18 -14.89
N TYR A 117 0.91 -4.71 -13.73
CA TYR A 117 -0.10 -5.40 -12.91
C TYR A 117 -1.45 -5.51 -13.62
N LEU A 118 -1.95 -4.41 -14.20
CA LEU A 118 -3.19 -4.40 -14.98
C LEU A 118 -3.12 -5.32 -16.19
N THR A 119 -2.01 -5.26 -16.94
CA THR A 119 -1.78 -6.12 -18.11
C THR A 119 -1.80 -7.60 -17.70
N LYS A 120 -1.08 -7.96 -16.64
CA LYS A 120 -1.08 -9.33 -16.12
C LYS A 120 -2.48 -9.77 -15.69
N SER A 121 -3.21 -8.93 -14.97
CA SER A 121 -4.59 -9.21 -14.53
C SER A 121 -5.52 -9.48 -15.72
N ARG A 122 -5.42 -8.69 -16.80
CA ARG A 122 -6.18 -8.88 -18.04
C ARG A 122 -5.84 -10.19 -18.71
N ILE A 123 -4.55 -10.53 -18.84
CA ILE A 123 -4.11 -11.78 -19.46
C ILE A 123 -4.53 -13.00 -18.62
N ASP A 124 -4.44 -12.95 -17.30
CA ASP A 124 -4.89 -14.03 -16.42
C ASP A 124 -6.41 -14.29 -16.59
N LYS A 125 -7.21 -13.22 -16.71
CA LYS A 125 -8.66 -13.33 -17.01
C LYS A 125 -8.91 -13.86 -18.41
N ALA A 126 -8.12 -13.46 -19.41
CA ALA A 126 -8.23 -13.99 -20.79
C ALA A 126 -7.92 -15.50 -20.82
N CYS A 127 -6.89 -15.96 -20.10
CA CYS A 127 -6.58 -17.38 -19.97
C CYS A 127 -7.77 -18.18 -19.36
N GLY A 128 -8.46 -17.59 -18.38
CA GLY A 128 -9.69 -18.18 -17.82
C GLY A 128 -10.80 -18.30 -18.86
N LEU A 129 -11.07 -17.24 -19.61
CA LEU A 129 -12.11 -17.23 -20.66
C LEU A 129 -11.81 -18.22 -21.79
N LEU A 130 -10.56 -18.34 -22.22
CA LEU A 130 -10.13 -19.32 -23.22
C LEU A 130 -10.40 -20.77 -22.80
N LYS A 131 -10.32 -21.08 -21.52
CA LYS A 131 -10.57 -22.44 -21.00
C LYS A 131 -12.04 -22.77 -20.81
N CYS A 132 -12.89 -21.74 -20.56
CA CYS A 132 -14.26 -21.93 -20.13
C CYS A 132 -15.28 -21.52 -21.19
N THR A 133 -14.86 -20.97 -22.35
CA THR A 133 -15.77 -20.46 -23.39
C THR A 133 -15.32 -20.84 -24.79
N THR A 134 -16.23 -20.71 -25.75
CA THR A 134 -15.98 -20.89 -27.20
C THR A 134 -15.79 -19.56 -27.93
N LEU A 135 -15.53 -18.48 -27.18
CA LEU A 135 -15.34 -17.14 -27.73
C LEU A 135 -14.09 -17.05 -28.61
N ARG A 136 -14.15 -16.23 -29.64
CA ARG A 136 -13.01 -15.94 -30.49
C ARG A 136 -11.98 -15.09 -29.73
N THR A 137 -10.71 -15.21 -30.06
CA THR A 137 -9.62 -14.45 -29.44
C THR A 137 -9.88 -12.94 -29.42
N ALA A 138 -10.44 -12.38 -30.52
CA ALA A 138 -10.78 -10.96 -30.59
C ALA A 138 -11.85 -10.56 -29.55
N GLU A 139 -12.89 -11.38 -29.38
CA GLU A 139 -13.98 -11.15 -28.42
C GLU A 139 -13.46 -11.25 -26.96
N ILE A 140 -12.51 -12.15 -26.73
CA ILE A 140 -11.86 -12.27 -25.42
C ILE A 140 -11.02 -11.01 -25.14
N GLY A 141 -10.25 -10.54 -26.13
CA GLY A 141 -9.48 -9.31 -26.00
C GLY A 141 -10.34 -8.11 -25.61
N GLU A 142 -11.48 -7.93 -26.28
CA GLU A 142 -12.46 -6.87 -25.96
C GLU A 142 -13.01 -7.00 -24.53
N ARG A 143 -13.40 -8.21 -24.13
CA ARG A 143 -13.96 -8.47 -22.78
C ARG A 143 -12.97 -8.22 -21.64
N VAL A 144 -11.69 -8.34 -21.90
CA VAL A 144 -10.66 -8.06 -20.90
C VAL A 144 -10.04 -6.67 -21.02
N GLY A 145 -10.63 -5.77 -21.86
CA GLY A 145 -10.30 -4.36 -21.91
C GLY A 145 -9.26 -3.98 -22.96
N TYR A 146 -9.13 -4.74 -24.05
CA TYR A 146 -8.29 -4.36 -25.19
C TYR A 146 -9.17 -3.94 -26.38
N ASN A 147 -8.99 -2.72 -26.88
CA ASN A 147 -9.67 -2.22 -28.07
C ASN A 147 -9.04 -2.73 -29.37
N ASP A 148 -7.76 -3.14 -29.34
CA ASP A 148 -7.07 -3.64 -30.52
C ASP A 148 -6.77 -5.14 -30.37
N PRO A 149 -7.37 -6.01 -31.19
CA PRO A 149 -7.14 -7.46 -31.18
C PRO A 149 -5.69 -7.85 -31.51
N HIS A 150 -5.00 -7.09 -32.33
CA HIS A 150 -3.58 -7.36 -32.68
C HIS A 150 -2.67 -7.06 -31.51
N TYR A 151 -2.90 -5.94 -30.81
CA TYR A 151 -2.17 -5.59 -29.60
C TYR A 151 -2.45 -6.62 -28.49
N PHE A 152 -3.69 -7.05 -28.32
CA PHE A 152 -4.03 -8.12 -27.40
C PHE A 152 -3.25 -9.40 -27.70
N SER A 153 -3.31 -9.90 -28.95
CA SER A 153 -2.66 -11.15 -29.35
C SER A 153 -1.14 -11.11 -29.15
N SER A 154 -0.50 -9.99 -29.50
CA SER A 154 0.93 -9.81 -29.30
C SER A 154 1.32 -9.78 -27.81
N THR A 155 0.52 -9.09 -26.97
CA THR A 155 0.71 -9.00 -25.53
C THR A 155 0.47 -10.36 -24.87
N PHE A 156 -0.58 -11.08 -25.27
CA PHE A 156 -0.90 -12.42 -24.77
C PHE A 156 0.26 -13.40 -25.06
N LYS A 157 0.75 -13.43 -26.30
CA LYS A 157 1.89 -14.26 -26.70
C LYS A 157 3.15 -13.91 -25.91
N LYS A 158 3.43 -12.63 -25.71
CA LYS A 158 4.61 -12.16 -24.95
C LYS A 158 4.59 -12.64 -23.50
N ILE A 159 3.42 -12.66 -22.86
CA ILE A 159 3.29 -13.00 -21.44
C ILE A 159 3.15 -14.49 -21.21
N THR A 160 2.39 -15.19 -22.06
CA THR A 160 2.09 -16.63 -21.88
C THR A 160 3.02 -17.55 -22.64
N GLY A 161 3.74 -17.05 -23.66
CA GLY A 161 4.52 -17.85 -24.60
C GLY A 161 3.66 -18.64 -25.61
N GLN A 162 2.32 -18.51 -25.56
CA GLN A 162 1.36 -19.21 -26.42
C GLN A 162 0.72 -18.25 -27.41
N SER A 163 0.30 -18.79 -28.57
CA SER A 163 -0.40 -18.04 -29.63
C SER A 163 -1.75 -18.68 -29.94
#